data_4616ad7373dafe885bcfe2e6396094f3
#
_entry.id   4616ad7373dafe885bcfe2e6396094f3
#
_cell.length_a   1.000
_cell.length_b   1.000
_cell.length_c   1.000
_cell.angle_alpha   90.00
_cell.angle_beta   90.00
_cell.angle_gamma   90.00
#
_symmetry.space_group_name_H-M   'P 1'
#
loop_
_entity.id
_entity.type
_entity.pdbx_description
1 polymer ?
#
loop_
_entity_poly.entity_id
_entity_poly.type
_entity_poly.pdbx_seq_one_letter_code
_entity_poly.pdbx_strand_id
1 'polypeptide(L)'
;MQVTQAERDGWAVVTVAGEMDLISSPAVRQKVHEAVADGQRSVVLDLAGVRFCDSSGVGVLIGARRLMRSCAGRLRIVLPEGGSPGAVGDAHVNRVLAALGVRRLFEVFPDLDAAVDDQARPLSA
;
A
#
# COMPACT_ATOMS: atom_id res chain seq x y z
N MET A 1 -13.12 -3.17 8.18
CA MET A 1 -12.06 -2.48 7.43
C MET A 1 -12.52 -1.12 6.97
N GLN A 2 -11.64 -0.15 7.01
CA GLN A 2 -11.90 1.20 6.51
C GLN A 2 -10.92 1.52 5.39
N VAL A 3 -11.43 2.09 4.30
CA VAL A 3 -10.62 2.55 3.18
C VAL A 3 -11.04 3.97 2.85
N THR A 4 -10.10 4.89 2.91
CA THR A 4 -10.32 6.30 2.58
C THR A 4 -9.35 6.75 1.51
N GLN A 5 -9.72 7.81 0.79
CA GLN A 5 -8.87 8.37 -0.26
C GLN A 5 -8.74 9.87 -0.06
N ALA A 6 -7.53 10.37 -0.22
CA ALA A 6 -7.22 11.79 -0.17
C ALA A 6 -6.11 12.09 -1.17
N GLU A 7 -5.84 13.37 -1.39
CA GLU A 7 -4.72 13.79 -2.23
C GLU A 7 -3.72 14.55 -1.39
N ARG A 8 -2.43 14.26 -1.59
CA ARG A 8 -1.34 14.94 -0.90
C ARG A 8 -0.11 15.01 -1.81
N ASP A 9 0.35 16.23 -2.05
CA ASP A 9 1.58 16.50 -2.81
C ASP A 9 1.62 15.83 -4.18
N GLY A 10 0.46 15.76 -4.85
CA GLY A 10 0.33 15.14 -6.15
C GLY A 10 0.12 13.63 -6.13
N TRP A 11 0.02 13.03 -4.95
CA TRP A 11 -0.25 11.61 -4.78
C TRP A 11 -1.69 11.37 -4.34
N ALA A 12 -2.32 10.38 -4.95
CA ALA A 12 -3.57 9.85 -4.43
C ALA A 12 -3.23 8.90 -3.28
N VAL A 13 -3.63 9.22 -2.07
CA VAL A 13 -3.34 8.43 -0.88
C VAL A 13 -4.57 7.60 -0.53
N VAL A 14 -4.45 6.30 -0.62
CA VAL A 14 -5.49 5.35 -0.20
C VAL A 14 -5.07 4.78 1.14
N THR A 15 -5.77 5.15 2.20
CA THR A 15 -5.48 4.71 3.55
C THR A 15 -6.36 3.53 3.91
N VAL A 16 -5.73 2.45 4.33
CA VAL A 16 -6.40 1.19 4.65
C VAL A 16 -6.15 0.85 6.11
N ALA A 17 -7.21 0.51 6.83
CA ALA A 17 -7.12 0.10 8.24
C ALA A 17 -7.98 -1.13 8.49
N GLY A 18 -7.50 -2.05 9.30
CA GLY A 18 -8.19 -3.28 9.66
C GLY A 18 -7.58 -4.51 9.01
N GLU A 19 -8.40 -5.43 8.55
CA GLU A 19 -7.97 -6.69 7.97
C GLU A 19 -8.14 -6.67 6.44
N MET A 20 -7.08 -7.07 5.72
CA MET A 20 -7.12 -7.26 4.27
C MET A 20 -7.30 -8.76 3.99
N ASP A 21 -8.54 -9.20 3.97
CA ASP A 21 -8.91 -10.59 3.72
C ASP A 21 -9.73 -10.73 2.43
N LEU A 22 -10.22 -11.93 2.16
CA LEU A 22 -10.98 -12.24 0.96
C LEU A 22 -12.21 -11.33 0.80
N ILE A 23 -12.86 -10.98 1.91
CA ILE A 23 -14.09 -10.20 1.89
C ILE A 23 -13.82 -8.70 1.73
N SER A 24 -12.81 -8.19 2.41
CA SER A 24 -12.53 -6.75 2.49
C SER A 24 -11.58 -6.23 1.41
N SER A 25 -10.70 -7.08 0.89
CA SER A 25 -9.68 -6.67 -0.09
C SER A 25 -10.25 -6.06 -1.37
N PRO A 26 -11.42 -6.47 -1.90
CA PRO A 26 -12.00 -5.83 -3.08
C PRO A 26 -12.25 -4.33 -2.91
N ALA A 27 -12.51 -3.84 -1.70
CA ALA A 27 -12.71 -2.41 -1.45
C ALA A 27 -11.43 -1.62 -1.71
N VAL A 28 -10.27 -2.16 -1.37
CA VAL A 28 -8.97 -1.54 -1.66
C VAL A 28 -8.74 -1.47 -3.17
N ARG A 29 -8.97 -2.57 -3.86
CA ARG A 29 -8.83 -2.63 -5.32
C ARG A 29 -9.71 -1.58 -5.99
N GLN A 30 -10.96 -1.46 -5.55
CA GLN A 30 -11.89 -0.50 -6.12
C GLN A 30 -11.40 0.94 -5.95
N LYS A 31 -10.85 1.30 -4.79
CA LYS A 31 -10.32 2.64 -4.56
C LYS A 31 -9.13 2.96 -5.46
N VAL A 32 -8.26 2.00 -5.69
CA VAL A 32 -7.14 2.19 -6.63
C VAL A 32 -7.66 2.39 -8.05
N HIS A 33 -8.63 1.59 -8.48
CA HIS A 33 -9.25 1.75 -9.81
C HIS A 33 -9.93 3.10 -9.95
N GLU A 34 -10.64 3.57 -8.94
CA GLU A 34 -11.27 4.89 -8.94
C GLU A 34 -10.25 6.01 -9.09
N ALA A 35 -9.13 5.92 -8.37
CA ALA A 35 -8.05 6.91 -8.49
C ALA A 35 -7.51 6.98 -9.92
N VAL A 36 -7.27 5.83 -10.53
CA VAL A 36 -6.78 5.77 -11.92
C VAL A 36 -7.84 6.31 -12.88
N ALA A 37 -9.12 5.99 -12.67
CA ALA A 37 -10.21 6.50 -13.49
C ALA A 37 -10.32 8.02 -13.40
N ASP A 38 -9.96 8.60 -12.25
CA ASP A 38 -9.94 10.06 -12.05
C ASP A 38 -8.68 10.72 -12.61
N GLY A 39 -7.82 9.97 -13.27
CA GLY A 39 -6.61 10.49 -13.89
C GLY A 39 -5.36 10.44 -13.04
N GLN A 40 -5.42 9.87 -11.84
CA GLN A 40 -4.26 9.77 -10.95
C GLN A 40 -3.27 8.73 -11.47
N ARG A 41 -1.99 9.10 -11.50
CA ARG A 41 -0.91 8.20 -11.93
C ARG A 41 0.15 7.99 -10.86
N SER A 42 -0.04 8.58 -9.68
CA SER A 42 0.84 8.43 -8.53
C SER A 42 -0.03 8.07 -7.33
N VAL A 43 0.08 6.83 -6.86
CA VAL A 43 -0.79 6.29 -5.80
C VAL A 43 0.08 5.78 -4.65
N VAL A 44 -0.30 6.16 -3.43
CA VAL A 44 0.26 5.61 -2.19
C VAL A 44 -0.81 4.76 -1.53
N LEU A 45 -0.48 3.52 -1.22
CA LEU A 45 -1.29 2.67 -0.34
C LEU A 45 -0.71 2.74 1.06
N ASP A 46 -1.39 3.43 1.95
CA ASP A 46 -0.98 3.54 3.34
C ASP A 46 -1.56 2.37 4.13
N LEU A 47 -0.70 1.41 4.44
CA LEU A 47 -1.06 0.17 5.12
C LEU A 47 -0.67 0.17 6.61
N ALA A 48 -0.33 1.33 7.16
CA ALA A 48 0.10 1.42 8.56
C ALA A 48 -0.97 0.93 9.55
N GLY A 49 -2.24 1.06 9.20
CA GLY A 49 -3.37 0.61 10.02
C GLY A 49 -3.84 -0.82 9.73
N VAL A 50 -3.18 -1.54 8.84
CA VAL A 50 -3.57 -2.92 8.50
C VAL A 50 -3.00 -3.87 9.54
N ARG A 51 -3.87 -4.63 10.20
CA ARG A 51 -3.50 -5.55 11.27
C ARG A 51 -3.35 -6.99 10.80
N PHE A 52 -3.94 -7.32 9.65
CA PHE A 52 -3.94 -8.66 9.10
C PHE A 52 -4.00 -8.58 7.58
N CYS A 53 -3.23 -9.45 6.91
CA CYS A 53 -3.22 -9.53 5.46
C CYS A 53 -3.03 -10.99 5.08
N ASP A 54 -3.98 -11.57 4.35
CA ASP A 54 -3.87 -12.92 3.82
C ASP A 54 -3.45 -12.87 2.34
N SER A 55 -3.46 -14.01 1.67
CA SER A 55 -3.08 -14.09 0.26
C SER A 55 -3.99 -13.27 -0.65
N SER A 56 -5.26 -13.07 -0.28
CA SER A 56 -6.18 -12.21 -1.02
C SER A 56 -5.75 -10.75 -0.95
N GLY A 57 -5.33 -10.29 0.24
CA GLY A 57 -4.79 -8.94 0.41
C GLY A 57 -3.52 -8.74 -0.40
N VAL A 58 -2.60 -9.70 -0.35
CA VAL A 58 -1.38 -9.65 -1.15
C VAL A 58 -1.71 -9.61 -2.64
N GLY A 59 -2.69 -10.39 -3.08
CA GLY A 59 -3.16 -10.38 -4.47
C GLY A 59 -3.65 -9.01 -4.92
N VAL A 60 -4.34 -8.27 -4.04
CA VAL A 60 -4.79 -6.91 -4.33
C VAL A 60 -3.59 -5.97 -4.47
N LEU A 61 -2.58 -6.09 -3.62
CA LEU A 61 -1.37 -5.26 -3.73
C LEU A 61 -0.64 -5.52 -5.03
N ILE A 62 -0.49 -6.78 -5.42
CA ILE A 62 0.14 -7.15 -6.70
C ILE A 62 -0.70 -6.63 -7.87
N GLY A 63 -2.02 -6.74 -7.79
CA GLY A 63 -2.93 -6.22 -8.81
C GLY A 63 -2.83 -4.71 -8.96
N ALA A 64 -2.73 -3.98 -7.84
CA ALA A 64 -2.53 -2.53 -7.86
C ALA A 64 -1.21 -2.17 -8.56
N ARG A 65 -0.13 -2.90 -8.27
CA ARG A 65 1.15 -2.70 -8.94
C ARG A 65 1.04 -2.90 -10.46
N ARG A 66 0.38 -3.98 -10.87
CA ARG A 66 0.17 -4.27 -12.29
C ARG A 66 -0.64 -3.17 -12.98
N LEU A 67 -1.70 -2.71 -12.34
CA LEU A 67 -2.53 -1.64 -12.87
C LEU A 67 -1.72 -0.37 -13.06
N MET A 68 -0.96 0.05 -12.07
CA MET A 68 -0.15 1.26 -12.17
C MET A 68 0.92 1.14 -13.24
N ARG A 69 1.55 -0.03 -13.38
CA ARG A 69 2.52 -0.25 -14.44
C ARG A 69 1.88 -0.20 -15.83
N SER A 70 0.66 -0.70 -15.96
CA SER A 70 -0.04 -0.71 -17.26
C SER A 70 -0.39 0.69 -17.76
N CYS A 71 -0.53 1.68 -16.86
CA CYS A 71 -0.82 3.05 -17.23
C CYS A 71 0.38 4.00 -17.03
N ALA A 72 1.59 3.45 -16.93
CA ALA A 72 2.83 4.19 -16.69
C ALA A 72 2.77 5.02 -15.40
N GLY A 73 2.06 4.52 -14.39
CA GLY A 73 1.93 5.17 -13.10
C GLY A 73 2.96 4.69 -12.09
N ARG A 74 2.85 5.23 -10.87
CA ARG A 74 3.74 4.89 -9.75
C ARG A 74 2.90 4.41 -8.57
N LEU A 75 3.38 3.39 -7.87
CA LEU A 75 2.76 2.89 -6.66
C LEU A 75 3.80 2.84 -5.54
N ARG A 76 3.45 3.41 -4.38
CA ARG A 76 4.26 3.34 -3.17
C ARG A 76 3.41 2.79 -2.03
N ILE A 77 4.05 2.12 -1.09
CA ILE A 77 3.38 1.49 0.05
C ILE A 77 3.98 2.03 1.34
N VAL A 78 3.14 2.41 2.28
CA VAL A 78 3.56 2.79 3.63
C VAL A 78 3.40 1.58 4.54
N LEU A 79 4.52 1.13 5.08
CA LEU A 79 4.60 0.10 6.12
C LEU A 79 5.65 0.54 7.12
N PRO A 80 5.27 0.95 8.33
CA PRO A 80 6.24 1.34 9.35
C PRO A 80 7.23 0.20 9.60
N GLU A 81 8.47 0.56 9.93
CA GLU A 81 9.49 -0.44 10.25
C GLU A 81 9.06 -1.26 11.47
N GLY A 82 9.18 -2.58 11.35
CA GLY A 82 8.85 -3.49 12.44
C GLY A 82 9.71 -3.25 13.65
N GLY A 83 9.14 -3.50 14.85
CA GLY A 83 9.86 -3.38 16.10
C GLY A 83 9.57 -2.11 16.88
N SER A 84 8.79 -1.16 16.35
CA SER A 84 8.32 -0.02 17.13
C SER A 84 7.26 -0.48 18.11
N PRO A 85 7.42 -0.25 19.42
CA PRO A 85 6.38 -0.58 20.39
C PRO A 85 5.07 0.12 20.03
N GLY A 86 4.00 -0.62 19.90
CA GLY A 86 2.69 -0.07 19.58
C GLY A 86 2.38 0.05 18.09
N ALA A 87 3.28 -0.31 17.21
CA ALA A 87 3.02 -0.38 15.78
C ALA A 87 2.15 -1.60 15.50
N VAL A 88 0.85 -1.37 15.30
CA VAL A 88 -0.12 -2.45 15.13
C VAL A 88 -0.08 -2.96 13.70
N GLY A 89 0.21 -4.23 13.52
CA GLY A 89 0.06 -4.92 12.25
C GLY A 89 1.18 -4.76 11.23
N ASP A 90 2.06 -3.78 11.38
CA ASP A 90 3.15 -3.55 10.43
C ASP A 90 4.09 -4.74 10.30
N ALA A 91 4.47 -5.34 11.44
CA ALA A 91 5.32 -6.52 11.45
C ALA A 91 4.66 -7.70 10.74
N HIS A 92 3.34 -7.84 10.87
CA HIS A 92 2.61 -8.92 10.22
C HIS A 92 2.64 -8.76 8.69
N VAL A 93 2.26 -7.59 8.18
CA VAL A 93 2.23 -7.37 6.73
C VAL A 93 3.62 -7.50 6.13
N ASN A 94 4.64 -6.91 6.75
CA ASN A 94 6.01 -7.05 6.30
C ASN A 94 6.45 -8.52 6.25
N ARG A 95 6.11 -9.30 7.27
CA ARG A 95 6.46 -10.72 7.31
C ARG A 95 5.75 -11.53 6.23
N VAL A 96 4.47 -11.24 5.99
CA VAL A 96 3.71 -11.93 4.93
C VAL A 96 4.33 -11.65 3.56
N LEU A 97 4.63 -10.39 3.26
CA LEU A 97 5.24 -10.03 1.99
C LEU A 97 6.63 -10.65 1.83
N ALA A 98 7.42 -10.65 2.88
CA ALA A 98 8.75 -11.25 2.85
C ALA A 98 8.68 -12.77 2.69
N ALA A 99 7.78 -13.43 3.40
CA ALA A 99 7.60 -14.88 3.33
C ALA A 99 7.17 -15.34 1.94
N LEU A 100 6.36 -14.53 1.24
CA LEU A 100 5.94 -14.84 -0.12
C LEU A 100 6.96 -14.39 -1.18
N GLY A 101 8.04 -13.74 -0.76
CA GLY A 101 9.07 -13.27 -1.68
C GLY A 101 8.66 -12.11 -2.57
N VAL A 102 7.60 -11.38 -2.19
CA VAL A 102 7.04 -10.31 -3.03
C VAL A 102 7.32 -8.90 -2.50
N ARG A 103 7.88 -8.75 -1.30
CA ARG A 103 8.15 -7.43 -0.73
C ARG A 103 9.03 -6.57 -1.64
N ARG A 104 10.00 -7.19 -2.30
CA ARG A 104 10.93 -6.52 -3.22
C ARG A 104 10.25 -5.96 -4.47
N LEU A 105 9.00 -6.36 -4.75
CA LEU A 105 8.24 -5.83 -5.87
C LEU A 105 7.72 -4.43 -5.62
N PHE A 106 7.70 -3.99 -4.36
CA PHE A 106 7.08 -2.74 -3.94
C PHE A 106 8.11 -1.73 -3.44
N GLU A 107 7.85 -0.46 -3.69
CA GLU A 107 8.56 0.64 -3.05
C GLU A 107 7.91 0.89 -1.70
N VAL A 108 8.60 0.49 -0.63
CA VAL A 108 8.09 0.55 0.74
C VAL A 108 8.71 1.73 1.48
N PHE A 109 7.89 2.52 2.17
CA PHE A 109 8.30 3.70 2.92
C PHE A 109 7.83 3.56 4.38
N PRO A 110 8.56 4.12 5.36
CA PRO A 110 8.21 3.95 6.77
C PRO A 110 7.03 4.80 7.22
N ASP A 111 6.72 5.88 6.51
CA ASP A 111 5.62 6.78 6.83
C ASP A 111 5.11 7.49 5.59
N LEU A 112 3.99 8.19 5.76
CA LEU A 112 3.35 8.88 4.64
C LEU A 112 4.18 10.05 4.14
N ASP A 113 4.85 10.79 5.03
CA ASP A 113 5.69 11.93 4.62
C ASP A 113 6.78 11.48 3.65
N ALA A 114 7.43 10.37 3.94
CA ALA A 114 8.44 9.80 3.04
C ALA A 114 7.82 9.30 1.75
N ALA A 115 6.65 8.67 1.82
CA ALA A 115 6.01 8.08 0.64
C ALA A 115 5.57 9.12 -0.40
N VAL A 116 5.25 10.34 0.02
CA VAL A 116 4.85 11.42 -0.90
C VAL A 116 6.02 12.34 -1.29
N ASP A 117 7.20 12.07 -0.77
CA ASP A 117 8.41 12.83 -1.09
C ASP A 117 9.10 12.19 -2.30
N ASP A 118 9.15 12.93 -3.42
CA ASP A 118 9.77 12.43 -4.64
C ASP A 118 11.28 12.18 -4.51
N GLN A 119 11.92 12.78 -3.49
CA GLN A 119 13.34 12.60 -3.24
C GLN A 119 13.65 11.45 -2.28
N ALA A 120 12.64 10.91 -1.60
CA ALA A 120 12.85 9.83 -0.66
C ALA A 120 13.16 8.51 -1.38
N ARG A 121 13.98 7.68 -0.73
CA ARG A 121 14.31 6.35 -1.24
C ARG A 121 13.51 5.28 -0.49
N PRO A 122 13.02 4.26 -1.20
CA PRO A 122 12.29 3.19 -0.54
C PRO A 122 13.20 2.34 0.35
N LEU A 123 12.61 1.76 1.39
CA LEU A 123 13.30 0.80 2.28
C LEU A 123 13.59 -0.51 1.55
N SER A 124 12.77 -0.86 0.58
CA SER A 124 12.86 -2.10 -0.20
C SER A 124 13.73 -1.86 -1.43
N ALA A 125 14.98 -1.65 -1.22
CA ALA A 125 15.90 -1.46 -2.35
C ALA A 125 16.28 -2.79 -2.99
#